data_47addbc4932d125354657dc6e37990e5
#
_entry.id   47addbc4932d125354657dc6e37990e5
#
_cell.length_a   1.000
_cell.length_b   1.000
_cell.length_c   1.000
_cell.angle_alpha   90.00
_cell.angle_beta   90.00
_cell.angle_gamma   90.00
#
_symmetry.space_group_name_H-M   'P 1'
#
loop_
_entity.id
_entity.type
_entity.pdbx_description
1 polymer ?
#
loop_
_entity_poly.entity_id
_entity_poly.type
_entity_poly.pdbx_seq_one_letter_code
_entity_poly.pdbx_strand_id
1 'polypeptide(L)'
;MIDRRRAIRLAVAAAALPAVWELPFSVAHAQSFQRFLPLLIDLPGWTGEKPDGMAMEMPGNSIVTATREYRRGDATLNAQVITGPAAQGALAATGSGMTIETGDMRMSTSTIDGLAVARTFTIQDKSGAILVALGPSAMFSLSFNGVAEDEALTLAKRFDWKTIQAAIPK
;
A
#
# COMPACT_ATOMS: atom_id res chain seq x y z
N MET A 1 -4.41 -8.25 -90.28
CA MET A 1 -3.40 -9.31 -90.32
C MET A 1 -2.53 -9.17 -89.08
N ILE A 2 -2.47 -10.18 -88.24
CA ILE A 2 -1.66 -10.41 -87.02
C ILE A 2 -2.06 -9.69 -85.75
N ASP A 3 -2.78 -10.47 -85.07
CA ASP A 3 -3.13 -10.50 -83.64
C ASP A 3 -1.87 -10.75 -82.79
N ARG A 4 -1.74 -9.96 -81.67
CA ARG A 4 -0.89 -10.35 -80.55
C ARG A 4 -1.51 -9.91 -79.26
N ARG A 5 -2.27 -10.80 -78.67
CA ARG A 5 -2.74 -10.79 -77.33
C ARG A 5 -1.51 -10.83 -76.38
N ARG A 6 -1.32 -9.79 -75.56
CA ARG A 6 -0.44 -9.82 -74.42
C ARG A 6 -1.29 -9.92 -73.18
N ALA A 7 -1.24 -11.09 -72.56
CA ALA A 7 -1.79 -11.34 -71.26
C ALA A 7 -0.97 -10.58 -70.21
N ILE A 8 -1.59 -9.62 -69.54
CA ILE A 8 -1.02 -8.96 -68.35
C ILE A 8 -1.37 -9.82 -67.14
N ARG A 9 -0.35 -10.45 -66.55
CA ARG A 9 -0.45 -11.13 -65.27
C ARG A 9 -0.46 -10.08 -64.19
N LEU A 10 -1.58 -9.91 -63.50
CA LEU A 10 -1.67 -9.16 -62.25
C LEU A 10 -0.98 -9.98 -61.16
N ALA A 11 0.15 -9.48 -60.66
CA ALA A 11 0.76 -9.93 -59.43
C ALA A 11 0.01 -9.32 -58.27
N VAL A 12 -0.71 -10.15 -57.52
CA VAL A 12 -1.33 -9.76 -56.25
C VAL A 12 -0.20 -9.70 -55.24
N ALA A 13 0.20 -8.48 -54.85
CA ALA A 13 1.10 -8.25 -53.72
C ALA A 13 0.30 -8.46 -52.43
N ALA A 14 0.55 -9.55 -51.73
CA ALA A 14 0.07 -9.77 -50.39
C ALA A 14 0.73 -8.75 -49.44
N ALA A 15 0.00 -7.74 -49.01
CA ALA A 15 0.42 -6.82 -47.96
C ALA A 15 0.46 -7.60 -46.64
N ALA A 16 1.65 -7.90 -46.14
CA ALA A 16 1.88 -8.41 -44.82
C ALA A 16 1.54 -7.29 -43.82
N LEU A 17 0.44 -7.44 -43.10
CA LEU A 17 0.10 -6.60 -41.94
C LEU A 17 1.19 -6.79 -40.87
N PRO A 18 1.75 -5.71 -40.29
CA PRO A 18 2.63 -5.87 -39.16
C PRO A 18 1.82 -6.43 -37.99
N ALA A 19 2.24 -7.57 -37.47
CA ALA A 19 1.75 -8.11 -36.22
C ALA A 19 2.03 -7.05 -35.14
N VAL A 20 0.98 -6.40 -34.67
CA VAL A 20 1.02 -5.57 -33.49
C VAL A 20 1.36 -6.54 -32.34
N TRP A 21 2.59 -6.51 -31.90
CA TRP A 21 2.98 -7.16 -30.65
C TRP A 21 2.27 -6.40 -29.54
N GLU A 22 1.13 -6.91 -29.14
CA GLU A 22 0.54 -6.57 -27.86
C GLU A 22 1.54 -7.05 -26.81
N LEU A 23 2.34 -6.10 -26.31
CA LEU A 23 3.12 -6.31 -25.11
C LEU A 23 2.10 -6.68 -24.02
N PRO A 24 2.21 -7.82 -23.36
CA PRO A 24 1.37 -8.11 -22.23
C PRO A 24 1.73 -7.10 -21.16
N PHE A 25 0.96 -6.01 -21.06
CA PHE A 25 0.98 -5.19 -19.85
C PHE A 25 0.69 -6.13 -18.70
N SER A 26 1.70 -6.37 -17.87
CA SER A 26 1.67 -7.36 -16.82
C SER A 26 0.52 -7.10 -15.86
N VAL A 27 -0.54 -7.85 -16.02
CA VAL A 27 -1.70 -7.90 -15.10
C VAL A 27 -1.26 -8.31 -13.69
N ALA A 28 -0.05 -8.90 -13.57
CA ALA A 28 0.56 -9.28 -12.29
C ALA A 28 0.75 -8.12 -11.30
N HIS A 29 0.92 -6.89 -11.78
CA HIS A 29 1.21 -5.73 -10.94
C HIS A 29 -0.03 -5.05 -10.37
N ALA A 30 -1.14 -5.06 -11.11
CA ALA A 30 -2.43 -4.56 -10.63
C ALA A 30 -2.96 -5.37 -9.43
N GLN A 31 -2.48 -6.59 -9.21
CA GLN A 31 -2.90 -7.45 -8.09
C GLN A 31 -2.04 -7.29 -6.82
N SER A 32 -0.96 -6.53 -6.87
CA SER A 32 -0.01 -6.48 -5.75
C SER A 32 -0.60 -5.86 -4.48
N PHE A 33 -1.39 -4.78 -4.56
CA PHE A 33 -2.07 -4.17 -3.42
C PHE A 33 -3.42 -4.84 -3.10
N GLN A 34 -4.07 -5.48 -4.07
CA GLN A 34 -5.41 -6.07 -3.90
C GLN A 34 -5.45 -7.12 -2.79
N ARG A 35 -4.35 -7.82 -2.55
CA ARG A 35 -4.23 -8.79 -1.45
C ARG A 35 -4.36 -8.18 -0.06
N PHE A 36 -4.05 -6.89 0.09
CA PHE A 36 -4.15 -6.17 1.35
C PHE A 36 -5.52 -5.53 1.59
N LEU A 37 -6.30 -5.25 0.52
CA LEU A 37 -7.59 -4.57 0.65
C LEU A 37 -8.56 -5.28 1.61
N PRO A 38 -8.75 -6.62 1.56
CA PRO A 38 -9.64 -7.32 2.47
C PRO A 38 -9.13 -7.36 3.92
N LEU A 39 -7.84 -7.05 4.15
CA LEU A 39 -7.24 -7.01 5.47
C LEU A 39 -7.42 -5.64 6.16
N LEU A 40 -7.82 -4.62 5.41
CA LEU A 40 -8.24 -3.32 5.92
C LEU A 40 -9.73 -3.40 6.29
N ILE A 41 -10.02 -3.98 7.44
CA ILE A 41 -11.34 -4.40 7.91
C ILE A 41 -12.27 -3.22 8.28
N ASP A 42 -13.55 -3.49 8.44
CA ASP A 42 -14.50 -2.55 9.08
C ASP A 42 -14.19 -2.43 10.58
N LEU A 43 -14.28 -1.21 11.09
CA LEU A 43 -14.09 -0.91 12.51
C LEU A 43 -15.46 -0.60 13.15
N PRO A 44 -15.84 -1.28 14.25
CA PRO A 44 -17.10 -1.01 14.95
C PRO A 44 -17.20 0.44 15.41
N GLY A 45 -18.31 1.10 15.09
CA GLY A 45 -18.55 2.50 15.43
C GLY A 45 -17.86 3.52 14.53
N TRP A 46 -17.19 3.08 13.46
CA TRP A 46 -16.57 3.92 12.45
C TRP A 46 -17.20 3.68 11.07
N THR A 47 -17.35 4.75 10.30
CA THR A 47 -17.72 4.65 8.88
C THR A 47 -16.44 4.53 8.07
N GLY A 48 -16.18 3.35 7.50
CA GLY A 48 -15.02 3.10 6.64
C GLY A 48 -15.35 3.41 5.18
N GLU A 49 -14.45 4.10 4.50
CA GLU A 49 -14.51 4.23 3.05
C GLU A 49 -14.12 2.90 2.38
N LYS A 50 -14.37 2.78 1.08
CA LYS A 50 -13.93 1.62 0.31
C LYS A 50 -12.39 1.60 0.33
N PRO A 51 -11.76 0.46 0.70
CA PRO A 51 -10.30 0.37 0.64
C PRO A 51 -9.81 0.49 -0.79
N ASP A 52 -8.70 1.19 -0.98
CA ASP A 52 -8.05 1.41 -2.27
C ASP A 52 -6.54 1.18 -2.15
N GLY A 53 -5.82 1.24 -3.26
CA GLY A 53 -4.39 1.06 -3.24
C GLY A 53 -3.73 1.38 -4.58
N MET A 54 -2.42 1.45 -4.53
CA MET A 54 -1.58 1.67 -5.69
C MET A 54 -0.33 0.79 -5.64
N ALA A 55 0.17 0.46 -6.80
CA ALA A 55 1.48 -0.15 -6.98
C ALA A 55 2.28 0.70 -7.97
N MET A 56 3.51 1.00 -7.62
CA MET A 56 4.44 1.73 -8.45
C MET A 56 5.73 0.92 -8.60
N GLU A 57 6.13 0.69 -9.83
CA GLU A 57 7.40 0.05 -10.14
C GLU A 57 8.41 1.06 -10.67
N MET A 58 9.60 0.98 -10.12
CA MET A 58 10.77 1.71 -10.57
C MET A 58 11.93 0.72 -10.77
N PRO A 59 12.91 1.02 -11.63
CA PRO A 59 14.07 0.14 -11.79
C PRO A 59 14.71 -0.22 -10.45
N GLY A 60 14.65 -1.50 -10.09
CA GLY A 60 15.20 -2.01 -8.83
C GLY A 60 14.34 -1.81 -7.57
N ASN A 61 13.16 -1.18 -7.66
CA ASN A 61 12.28 -0.93 -6.52
C ASN A 61 10.81 -1.07 -6.89
N SER A 62 10.02 -1.60 -5.95
CA SER A 62 8.57 -1.63 -6.04
C SER A 62 7.98 -1.03 -4.78
N ILE A 63 7.00 -0.15 -4.93
CA ILE A 63 6.24 0.42 -3.82
C ILE A 63 4.80 -0.03 -3.99
N VAL A 64 4.27 -0.65 -2.96
CA VAL A 64 2.85 -1.01 -2.90
C VAL A 64 2.24 -0.35 -1.67
N THR A 65 1.11 0.30 -1.88
CA THR A 65 0.33 0.91 -0.81
C THR A 65 -1.11 0.46 -0.92
N ALA A 66 -1.68 -0.01 0.19
CA ALA A 66 -3.11 -0.20 0.36
C ALA A 66 -3.58 0.68 1.50
N THR A 67 -4.70 1.38 1.34
CA THR A 67 -5.17 2.37 2.30
C THR A 67 -6.67 2.26 2.51
N ARG A 68 -7.12 2.63 3.71
CA ARG A 68 -8.53 2.80 4.04
C ARG A 68 -8.72 3.91 5.06
N GLU A 69 -9.64 4.81 4.76
CA GLU A 69 -10.02 5.90 5.64
C GLU A 69 -11.27 5.55 6.44
N TYR A 70 -11.35 6.08 7.68
CA TYR A 70 -12.49 5.89 8.58
C TYR A 70 -12.83 7.22 9.25
N ARG A 71 -14.13 7.42 9.50
CA ARG A 71 -14.63 8.63 10.15
C ARG A 71 -15.62 8.29 11.26
N ARG A 72 -15.56 9.08 12.33
CA ARG A 72 -16.51 9.03 13.45
C ARG A 72 -16.70 10.44 14.02
N GLY A 73 -17.76 11.13 13.60
CA GLY A 73 -17.89 12.57 13.85
C GLY A 73 -16.71 13.34 13.24
N ASP A 74 -16.01 14.11 14.05
CA ASP A 74 -14.83 14.87 13.63
C ASP A 74 -13.52 14.05 13.67
N ALA A 75 -13.56 12.86 14.27
CA ALA A 75 -12.40 11.99 14.36
C ALA A 75 -12.17 11.24 13.04
N THR A 76 -10.90 11.10 12.66
CA THR A 76 -10.49 10.41 11.44
C THR A 76 -9.37 9.41 11.71
N LEU A 77 -9.37 8.33 10.95
CA LEU A 77 -8.29 7.34 10.92
C LEU A 77 -7.93 7.07 9.46
N ASN A 78 -6.64 6.78 9.24
CA ASN A 78 -6.17 6.27 7.96
C ASN A 78 -5.28 5.05 8.23
N ALA A 79 -5.76 3.87 7.85
CA ALA A 79 -5.00 2.63 7.93
C ALA A 79 -4.32 2.36 6.60
N GLN A 80 -3.02 2.05 6.64
CA GLN A 80 -2.22 1.78 5.45
C GLN A 80 -1.32 0.57 5.63
N VAL A 81 -1.17 -0.19 4.56
CA VAL A 81 -0.08 -1.17 4.41
C VAL A 81 0.85 -0.64 3.32
N ILE A 82 2.12 -0.48 3.65
CA ILE A 82 3.13 0.08 2.74
C ILE A 82 4.28 -0.91 2.63
N THR A 83 4.72 -1.19 1.39
CA THR A 83 5.92 -1.99 1.13
C THR A 83 6.90 -1.23 0.25
N GLY A 84 8.17 -1.62 0.31
CA GLY A 84 9.24 -1.03 -0.46
C GLY A 84 10.10 0.00 0.30
N PRO A 85 10.92 0.81 -0.38
CA PRO A 85 11.89 1.73 0.24
C PRO A 85 11.26 2.75 1.19
N ALA A 86 10.03 3.18 0.92
CA ALA A 86 9.31 4.11 1.80
C ALA A 86 9.07 3.51 3.20
N ALA A 87 8.74 2.21 3.27
CA ALA A 87 8.60 1.50 4.53
C ALA A 87 9.95 1.37 5.26
N GLN A 88 11.05 1.09 4.55
CA GLN A 88 12.39 1.00 5.15
C GLN A 88 12.79 2.29 5.86
N GLY A 89 12.58 3.44 5.22
CA GLY A 89 12.91 4.75 5.80
C GLY A 89 12.11 5.03 7.08
N ALA A 90 10.81 4.74 7.08
CA ALA A 90 9.95 4.93 8.23
C ALA A 90 10.30 3.97 9.39
N LEU A 91 10.72 2.74 9.07
CA LEU A 91 11.07 1.71 10.05
C LEU A 91 12.45 1.93 10.70
N ALA A 92 13.34 2.72 10.11
CA ALA A 92 14.64 3.00 10.69
C ALA A 92 14.56 3.57 12.11
N ALA A 93 13.48 4.29 12.42
CA ALA A 93 13.22 4.85 13.75
C ALA A 93 12.58 3.87 14.74
N THR A 94 12.03 2.73 14.29
CA THR A 94 11.24 1.83 15.15
C THR A 94 12.07 0.88 16.01
N GLY A 95 13.34 0.65 15.65
CA GLY A 95 14.22 -0.34 16.32
C GLY A 95 14.92 0.14 17.58
N SER A 96 14.73 1.37 18.02
CA SER A 96 15.60 2.01 19.02
C SER A 96 15.21 1.76 20.48
N GLY A 97 14.01 1.24 20.79
CA GLY A 97 13.53 1.09 22.18
C GLY A 97 13.44 2.46 22.91
N MET A 98 13.34 3.54 22.17
CA MET A 98 13.44 4.92 22.67
C MET A 98 12.06 5.43 23.08
N THR A 99 12.03 6.19 24.16
CA THR A 99 10.87 7.01 24.55
C THR A 99 11.30 8.46 24.64
N ILE A 100 10.58 9.32 23.94
CA ILE A 100 10.76 10.77 24.00
C ILE A 100 9.42 11.35 24.43
N GLU A 101 9.44 12.20 25.46
CA GLU A 101 8.27 12.95 25.92
C GLU A 101 8.65 14.41 26.04
N THR A 102 7.85 15.25 25.41
CA THR A 102 7.90 16.72 25.52
C THR A 102 6.55 17.21 25.99
N GLY A 103 6.40 18.52 26.28
CA GLY A 103 5.10 19.09 26.68
C GLY A 103 3.97 18.86 25.67
N ASP A 104 4.30 18.71 24.39
CA ASP A 104 3.31 18.67 23.31
C ASP A 104 3.28 17.31 22.57
N MET A 105 4.33 16.50 22.66
CA MET A 105 4.47 15.28 21.87
C MET A 105 5.04 14.12 22.70
N ARG A 106 4.50 12.93 22.47
CA ARG A 106 5.03 11.67 22.97
C ARG A 106 5.40 10.77 21.81
N MET A 107 6.62 10.20 21.85
CA MET A 107 7.05 9.14 20.94
C MET A 107 7.55 7.97 21.77
N SER A 108 7.16 6.76 21.41
CA SER A 108 7.64 5.55 22.07
C SER A 108 7.75 4.40 21.09
N THR A 109 8.71 3.51 21.34
CA THR A 109 8.87 2.26 20.60
C THR A 109 8.73 1.08 21.56
N SER A 110 8.06 0.02 21.14
CA SER A 110 7.81 -1.18 21.94
C SER A 110 7.70 -2.40 21.04
N THR A 111 7.68 -3.58 21.65
CA THR A 111 7.37 -4.82 20.93
C THR A 111 5.99 -5.30 21.35
N ILE A 112 5.10 -5.53 20.38
CA ILE A 112 3.76 -6.05 20.58
C ILE A 112 3.59 -7.26 19.68
N ASP A 113 3.22 -8.40 20.24
CA ASP A 113 3.05 -9.69 19.52
C ASP A 113 4.26 -10.10 18.67
N GLY A 114 5.47 -9.71 19.13
CA GLY A 114 6.74 -9.98 18.45
C GLY A 114 7.06 -9.02 17.30
N LEU A 115 6.26 -7.98 17.07
CA LEU A 115 6.48 -6.95 16.07
C LEU A 115 6.93 -5.64 16.73
N ALA A 116 7.89 -4.95 16.12
CA ALA A 116 8.30 -3.63 16.57
C ALA A 116 7.20 -2.61 16.22
N VAL A 117 6.80 -1.82 17.22
CA VAL A 117 5.74 -0.82 17.11
C VAL A 117 6.28 0.53 17.58
N ALA A 118 6.24 1.52 16.71
CA ALA A 118 6.48 2.92 17.07
C ALA A 118 5.16 3.68 17.16
N ARG A 119 5.05 4.54 18.17
CA ARG A 119 3.88 5.39 18.39
C ARG A 119 4.32 6.83 18.52
N THR A 120 3.62 7.70 17.83
CA THR A 120 3.77 9.16 17.96
C THR A 120 2.42 9.75 18.30
N PHE A 121 2.36 10.63 19.28
CA PHE A 121 1.13 11.28 19.71
C PHE A 121 1.36 12.75 20.02
N THR A 122 0.54 13.62 19.43
CA THR A 122 0.49 15.06 19.72
C THR A 122 -0.69 15.32 20.63
N ILE A 123 -0.39 15.85 21.84
CA ILE A 123 -1.37 15.92 22.93
C ILE A 123 -2.49 16.92 22.62
N GLN A 124 -2.13 18.10 22.12
CA GLN A 124 -3.09 19.19 21.86
C GLN A 124 -4.13 18.81 20.80
N ASP A 125 -3.67 18.22 19.69
CA ASP A 125 -4.54 17.90 18.55
C ASP A 125 -5.17 16.51 18.68
N LYS A 126 -4.81 15.72 19.70
CA LYS A 126 -5.18 14.29 19.83
C LYS A 126 -4.91 13.55 18.53
N SER A 127 -3.76 13.80 17.93
CA SER A 127 -3.37 13.23 16.64
C SER A 127 -2.07 12.45 16.76
N GLY A 128 -1.86 11.53 15.84
CA GLY A 128 -0.63 10.75 15.84
C GLY A 128 -0.61 9.65 14.82
N ALA A 129 0.36 8.77 14.99
CA ALA A 129 0.53 7.59 14.15
C ALA A 129 1.06 6.41 14.96
N ILE A 130 0.61 5.23 14.58
CA ILE A 130 1.11 3.94 15.04
C ILE A 130 1.70 3.24 13.84
N LEU A 131 2.99 2.90 13.91
CA LEU A 131 3.72 2.20 12.88
C LEU A 131 4.08 0.80 13.40
N VAL A 132 3.80 -0.22 12.62
CA VAL A 132 4.09 -1.61 12.95
C VAL A 132 5.01 -2.18 11.88
N ALA A 133 6.19 -2.64 12.27
CA ALA A 133 7.15 -3.28 11.38
C ALA A 133 6.66 -4.69 11.02
N LEU A 134 6.29 -4.91 9.77
CA LEU A 134 5.86 -6.21 9.25
C LEU A 134 7.00 -7.00 8.59
N GLY A 135 8.12 -6.34 8.37
CA GLY A 135 9.32 -6.90 7.75
C GLY A 135 10.34 -5.79 7.48
N PRO A 136 11.48 -6.10 6.85
CA PRO A 136 12.55 -5.12 6.62
C PRO A 136 12.13 -3.98 5.68
N SER A 137 11.15 -4.22 4.81
CA SER A 137 10.65 -3.25 3.83
C SER A 137 9.12 -3.21 3.76
N ALA A 138 8.46 -3.54 4.87
CA ALA A 138 7.00 -3.54 4.93
C ALA A 138 6.50 -3.09 6.30
N MET A 139 5.48 -2.25 6.31
CA MET A 139 4.87 -1.75 7.54
C MET A 139 3.35 -1.62 7.41
N PHE A 140 2.68 -1.72 8.56
CA PHE A 140 1.34 -1.21 8.76
C PHE A 140 1.43 0.14 9.46
N SER A 141 0.60 1.09 9.05
CA SER A 141 0.49 2.41 9.67
C SER A 141 -0.97 2.72 9.97
N LEU A 142 -1.26 3.23 11.16
CA LEU A 142 -2.54 3.84 11.49
C LEU A 142 -2.29 5.29 11.92
N SER A 143 -2.61 6.24 11.05
CA SER A 143 -2.63 7.67 11.39
C SER A 143 -4.01 8.04 11.90
N PHE A 144 -4.08 8.94 12.89
CA PHE A 144 -5.34 9.33 13.52
C PHE A 144 -5.37 10.80 13.92
N ASN A 145 -6.58 11.32 13.97
CA ASN A 145 -6.85 12.67 14.47
C ASN A 145 -8.15 12.64 15.30
N GLY A 146 -8.20 13.41 16.41
CA GLY A 146 -9.35 13.47 17.31
C GLY A 146 -9.56 12.19 18.13
N VAL A 147 -8.53 11.35 18.29
CA VAL A 147 -8.59 10.05 19.01
C VAL A 147 -7.55 10.03 20.12
N ALA A 148 -7.90 9.48 21.28
CA ALA A 148 -6.93 9.26 22.35
C ALA A 148 -5.91 8.18 21.98
N GLU A 149 -4.67 8.29 22.48
CA GLU A 149 -3.57 7.37 22.15
C GLU A 149 -3.90 5.90 22.41
N ASP A 150 -4.49 5.60 23.60
CA ASP A 150 -4.85 4.24 23.98
C ASP A 150 -5.98 3.66 23.12
N GLU A 151 -6.94 4.49 22.73
CA GLU A 151 -8.00 4.11 21.81
C GLU A 151 -7.42 3.81 20.43
N ALA A 152 -6.53 4.67 19.92
CA ALA A 152 -5.86 4.46 18.63
C ALA A 152 -5.07 3.15 18.61
N LEU A 153 -4.35 2.82 19.69
CA LEU A 153 -3.64 1.55 19.82
C LEU A 153 -4.62 0.34 19.83
N THR A 154 -5.73 0.48 20.53
CA THR A 154 -6.77 -0.56 20.57
C THR A 154 -7.37 -0.80 19.18
N LEU A 155 -7.61 0.28 18.43
CA LEU A 155 -8.09 0.20 17.04
C LEU A 155 -7.04 -0.40 16.11
N ALA A 156 -5.76 -0.02 16.24
CA ALA A 156 -4.66 -0.58 15.46
C ALA A 156 -4.52 -2.10 15.67
N LYS A 157 -4.72 -2.59 16.90
CA LYS A 157 -4.68 -4.02 17.22
C LYS A 157 -5.85 -4.83 16.66
N ARG A 158 -6.91 -4.20 16.18
CA ARG A 158 -8.00 -4.92 15.50
C ARG A 158 -7.60 -5.42 14.11
N PHE A 159 -6.63 -4.78 13.50
CA PHE A 159 -6.02 -5.30 12.27
C PHE A 159 -5.11 -6.48 12.63
N ASP A 160 -5.31 -7.60 11.99
CA ASP A 160 -4.46 -8.78 12.19
C ASP A 160 -3.11 -8.57 11.49
N TRP A 161 -2.17 -7.98 12.21
CA TRP A 161 -0.83 -7.68 11.69
C TRP A 161 -0.09 -8.93 11.22
N LYS A 162 -0.33 -10.09 11.84
CA LYS A 162 0.27 -11.36 11.43
C LYS A 162 -0.25 -11.83 10.08
N THR A 163 -1.54 -11.72 9.86
CA THR A 163 -2.15 -12.03 8.56
C THR A 163 -1.68 -11.03 7.48
N ILE A 164 -1.59 -9.73 7.81
CA ILE A 164 -1.04 -8.73 6.89
C ILE A 164 0.43 -9.06 6.57
N GLN A 165 1.24 -9.41 7.57
CA GLN A 165 2.64 -9.83 7.40
C GLN A 165 2.75 -11.05 6.48
N ALA A 166 1.90 -12.06 6.65
CA ALA A 166 1.89 -13.25 5.83
C ALA A 166 1.52 -12.97 4.35
N ALA A 167 0.78 -11.90 4.09
CA ALA A 167 0.40 -11.47 2.74
C ALA A 167 1.51 -10.71 2.00
N ILE A 168 2.62 -10.35 2.68
CA ILE A 168 3.76 -9.68 2.05
C ILE A 168 4.53 -10.68 1.18
N PRO A 169 4.84 -10.36 -0.09
CA PRO A 169 5.69 -11.21 -0.92
C PRO A 169 7.07 -11.38 -0.28
N LYS A 170 7.58 -12.60 -0.39
CA LYS A 170 8.94 -12.94 0.05
C LYS A 170 9.95 -12.57 -1.03
#